data_4f5e683cefec421709b97c32e7909682
#
_entry.id   4f5e683cefec421709b97c32e7909682
#
_cell.length_a   1.000
_cell.length_b   1.000
_cell.length_c   1.000
_cell.angle_alpha   90.00
_cell.angle_beta   90.00
_cell.angle_gamma   90.00
#
_symmetry.space_group_name_H-M   'P 1'
#
loop_
_entity.id
_entity.type
_entity.pdbx_description
1 polymer ?
#
loop_
_entity_poly.entity_id
_entity_poly.type
_entity_poly.pdbx_seq_one_letter_code
_entity_poly.pdbx_strand_id
1 'polypeptide(L)'
;MTTTVRINRLVRQAIPKGERAKIIWYPTGFSKSRILRVVTPAWKTLPRFQRISKLRETLEPKLSSQERRQIFRISVLTPHEYKRLRKMLPPGHLSNTGRSTANGRHKAAA
;
A
#
# COMPACT_ATOMS: atom_id res chain seq x y z
N MET A 1 -1.77 -9.02 -19.13
CA MET A 1 -1.78 -8.04 -18.02
C MET A 1 -1.50 -8.75 -16.71
N THR A 2 -0.60 -8.21 -15.93
CA THR A 2 -0.29 -8.82 -14.64
C THR A 2 -1.38 -8.50 -13.62
N THR A 3 -1.45 -9.32 -12.58
CA THR A 3 -2.38 -9.10 -11.47
C THR A 3 -2.16 -7.73 -10.84
N THR A 4 -0.91 -7.35 -10.64
CA THR A 4 -0.57 -6.05 -10.04
C THR A 4 -1.09 -4.90 -10.89
N VAL A 5 -0.90 -4.97 -12.22
CA VAL A 5 -1.34 -3.90 -13.11
C VAL A 5 -2.87 -3.75 -13.04
N ARG A 6 -3.57 -4.87 -13.00
CA ARG A 6 -5.02 -4.82 -12.93
C ARG A 6 -5.51 -4.24 -11.61
N ILE A 7 -4.90 -4.65 -10.50
CA ILE A 7 -5.25 -4.11 -9.19
C ILE A 7 -4.98 -2.61 -9.14
N ASN A 8 -3.85 -2.18 -9.66
CA ASN A 8 -3.52 -0.74 -9.69
C ASN A 8 -4.57 0.05 -10.46
N ARG A 9 -5.04 -0.50 -11.58
CA ARG A 9 -6.08 0.15 -12.37
C ARG A 9 -7.36 0.28 -11.56
N LEU A 10 -7.77 -0.79 -10.88
CA LEU A 10 -8.98 -0.77 -10.07
C LEU A 10 -8.87 0.22 -8.92
N VAL A 11 -7.69 0.32 -8.31
CA VAL A 11 -7.45 1.30 -7.25
C VAL A 11 -7.64 2.71 -7.78
N ARG A 12 -7.06 3.00 -8.95
CA ARG A 12 -7.18 4.34 -9.53
C ARG A 12 -8.63 4.65 -9.87
N GLN A 13 -9.40 3.67 -10.27
CA GLN A 13 -10.82 3.86 -10.55
C GLN A 13 -11.62 4.14 -9.28
N ALA A 14 -11.16 3.61 -8.15
CA ALA A 14 -11.82 3.83 -6.87
C ALA A 14 -11.55 5.22 -6.29
N ILE A 15 -10.43 5.83 -6.66
CA ILE A 15 -10.08 7.16 -6.19
C ILE A 15 -10.98 8.19 -6.88
N PRO A 16 -11.48 9.20 -6.15
CA PRO A 16 -12.31 10.23 -6.76
C PRO A 16 -11.62 10.88 -7.95
N LYS A 17 -12.40 11.17 -8.96
CA LYS A 17 -11.89 11.75 -10.19
C LYS A 17 -11.21 13.09 -9.91
N GLY A 18 -10.05 13.28 -10.50
CA GLY A 18 -9.28 14.50 -10.29
C GLY A 18 -8.28 14.42 -9.17
N GLU A 19 -8.35 13.41 -8.34
CA GLU A 19 -7.39 13.23 -7.26
C GLU A 19 -6.23 12.37 -7.70
N ARG A 20 -5.05 12.70 -7.19
CA ARG A 20 -3.85 11.94 -7.50
C ARG A 20 -3.74 10.74 -6.57
N ALA A 21 -3.07 9.70 -7.05
CA ALA A 21 -2.82 8.53 -6.23
C ALA A 21 -1.47 7.94 -6.61
N LYS A 22 -0.68 7.64 -5.59
CA LYS A 22 0.58 6.91 -5.75
C LYS A 22 0.36 5.54 -5.14
N ILE A 23 0.64 4.50 -5.91
CA ILE A 23 0.41 3.12 -5.49
C ILE A 23 1.76 2.46 -5.27
N ILE A 24 1.96 1.93 -4.07
CA ILE A 24 3.23 1.33 -3.69
C ILE A 24 2.95 -0.06 -3.14
N TRP A 25 3.73 -1.05 -3.58
CA TRP A 25 3.63 -2.41 -3.12
C TRP A 25 4.86 -2.75 -2.28
N TYR A 26 4.63 -3.32 -1.11
CA TYR A 26 5.71 -3.72 -0.21
C TYR A 26 5.65 -5.22 0.02
N PRO A 27 6.79 -5.90 0.03
CA PRO A 27 6.83 -7.31 0.40
C PRO A 27 6.56 -7.46 1.89
N THR A 28 5.95 -8.59 2.26
CA THR A 28 5.75 -8.89 3.68
C THR A 28 6.97 -9.54 4.30
N GLY A 29 7.81 -10.15 3.48
CA GLY A 29 8.98 -10.86 3.97
C GLY A 29 8.72 -12.31 4.36
N PHE A 30 7.44 -12.73 4.43
CA PHE A 30 7.13 -14.09 4.84
C PHE A 30 6.15 -14.81 3.92
N SER A 31 5.61 -14.13 2.93
CA SER A 31 4.69 -14.77 1.99
C SER A 31 4.76 -14.04 0.66
N LYS A 32 4.07 -14.60 -0.33
CA LYS A 32 3.98 -13.95 -1.65
C LYS A 32 3.01 -12.79 -1.64
N SER A 33 2.16 -12.70 -0.62
CA SER A 33 1.28 -11.55 -0.49
C SER A 33 2.07 -10.30 -0.17
N ARG A 34 1.54 -9.16 -0.59
CA ARG A 34 2.23 -7.89 -0.41
C ARG A 34 1.30 -6.88 0.24
N ILE A 35 1.88 -5.85 0.80
CA ILE A 35 1.13 -4.73 1.36
C ILE A 35 0.88 -3.72 0.26
N LEU A 36 -0.38 -3.36 0.07
CA LEU A 36 -0.78 -2.36 -0.91
C LEU A 36 -0.95 -1.03 -0.19
N ARG A 37 -0.10 -0.07 -0.52
CA ARG A 37 -0.18 1.27 0.06
C ARG A 37 -0.61 2.26 -1.00
N VAL A 38 -1.65 3.02 -0.69
CA VAL A 38 -2.15 4.05 -1.58
C VAL A 38 -1.94 5.39 -0.90
N VAL A 39 -1.25 6.30 -1.57
CA VAL A 39 -0.99 7.64 -1.06
C VAL A 39 -1.79 8.61 -1.91
N THR A 40 -2.80 9.24 -1.31
CA THR A 40 -3.70 10.13 -2.03
C THR A 40 -4.28 11.18 -1.08
N PRO A 41 -4.51 12.42 -1.55
CA PRO A 41 -5.20 13.42 -0.75
C PRO A 41 -6.71 13.16 -0.66
N ALA A 42 -7.22 12.23 -1.47
CA ALA A 42 -8.63 11.86 -1.38
C ALA A 42 -8.94 11.36 0.01
N TRP A 43 -10.11 11.69 0.49
CA TRP A 43 -10.62 11.25 1.81
C TRP A 43 -9.75 11.71 2.98
N LYS A 44 -9.01 12.81 2.82
CA LYS A 44 -8.11 13.29 3.86
C LYS A 44 -8.82 13.64 5.16
N THR A 45 -10.12 13.92 5.08
CA THR A 45 -10.92 14.26 6.26
C THR A 45 -11.42 13.03 7.01
N LEU A 46 -11.22 11.83 6.47
CA LEU A 46 -11.67 10.59 7.09
C LEU A 46 -10.54 9.94 7.87
N PRO A 47 -10.85 9.24 8.97
CA PRO A 47 -9.84 8.41 9.65
C PRO A 47 -9.31 7.34 8.70
N ARG A 48 -8.12 6.84 8.99
CA ARG A 48 -7.45 5.86 8.11
C ARG A 48 -8.29 4.63 7.86
N PHE A 49 -8.94 4.09 8.90
CA PHE A 49 -9.70 2.87 8.71
C PHE A 49 -10.91 3.10 7.81
N GLN A 50 -11.48 4.29 7.82
CA GLN A 50 -12.59 4.60 6.93
C GLN A 50 -12.12 4.78 5.49
N ARG A 51 -10.91 5.30 5.31
CA ARG A 51 -10.31 5.37 3.96
C ARG A 51 -10.12 3.98 3.39
N ILE A 52 -9.63 3.07 4.22
CA ILE A 52 -9.42 1.68 3.81
C ILE A 52 -10.76 1.04 3.45
N SER A 53 -11.79 1.27 4.26
CA SER A 53 -13.11 0.74 3.99
C SER A 53 -13.68 1.27 2.67
N LYS A 54 -13.49 2.55 2.40
CA LYS A 54 -13.94 3.15 1.14
C LYS A 54 -13.29 2.47 -0.05
N LEU A 55 -11.98 2.28 0.03
CA LEU A 55 -11.27 1.62 -1.05
C LEU A 55 -11.71 0.19 -1.22
N ARG A 56 -11.85 -0.53 -0.10
CA ARG A 56 -12.27 -1.93 -0.15
C ARG A 56 -13.66 -2.12 -0.71
N GLU A 57 -14.60 -1.26 -0.35
CA GLU A 57 -15.97 -1.35 -0.85
C GLU A 57 -16.01 -1.33 -2.38
N THR A 58 -15.16 -0.51 -2.98
CA THR A 58 -15.11 -0.42 -4.43
C THR A 58 -14.29 -1.54 -5.03
N LEU A 59 -13.22 -1.92 -4.37
CA LEU A 59 -12.23 -2.82 -4.92
C LEU A 59 -12.62 -4.29 -4.81
N GLU A 60 -13.08 -4.72 -3.63
CA GLU A 60 -13.28 -6.14 -3.36
C GLU A 60 -14.26 -6.83 -4.30
N PRO A 61 -15.40 -6.22 -4.65
CA PRO A 61 -16.31 -6.91 -5.58
C PRO A 61 -15.71 -7.17 -6.94
N LYS A 62 -14.65 -6.42 -7.31
CA LYS A 62 -14.03 -6.53 -8.62
C LYS A 62 -12.80 -7.42 -8.62
N LEU A 63 -12.34 -7.85 -7.46
CA LEU A 63 -11.16 -8.69 -7.35
C LEU A 63 -11.53 -10.16 -7.44
N SER A 64 -10.71 -10.93 -8.18
CA SER A 64 -10.82 -12.38 -8.15
C SER A 64 -10.25 -12.91 -6.84
N SER A 65 -10.53 -14.18 -6.53
CA SER A 65 -9.96 -14.82 -5.34
C SER A 65 -8.44 -14.78 -5.38
N GLN A 66 -7.87 -15.00 -6.56
CA GLN A 66 -6.42 -15.00 -6.72
C GLN A 66 -5.86 -13.59 -6.44
N GLU A 67 -6.54 -12.56 -6.92
CA GLU A 67 -6.10 -11.20 -6.69
C GLU A 67 -6.17 -10.81 -5.22
N ARG A 68 -7.21 -11.24 -4.52
CA ARG A 68 -7.33 -10.99 -3.09
C ARG A 68 -6.18 -11.60 -2.31
N ARG A 69 -5.72 -12.76 -2.71
CA ARG A 69 -4.60 -13.43 -2.05
C ARG A 69 -3.29 -12.71 -2.24
N GLN A 70 -3.18 -11.86 -3.26
CA GLN A 70 -1.99 -11.07 -3.50
C GLN A 70 -1.85 -9.91 -2.50
N ILE A 71 -2.94 -9.55 -1.85
CA ILE A 71 -2.96 -8.39 -0.94
C ILE A 71 -3.03 -8.89 0.49
N PHE A 72 -1.95 -8.65 1.24
CA PHE A 72 -1.90 -8.99 2.64
C PHE A 72 -2.61 -7.93 3.48
N ARG A 73 -2.39 -6.66 3.14
CA ARG A 73 -2.93 -5.53 3.89
C ARG A 73 -3.04 -4.33 2.96
N ILE A 74 -4.05 -3.49 3.22
CA ILE A 74 -4.22 -2.24 2.50
C ILE A 74 -3.97 -1.09 3.47
N SER A 75 -3.22 -0.09 3.00
CA SER A 75 -2.94 1.13 3.75
C SER A 75 -3.27 2.32 2.86
N VAL A 76 -3.99 3.30 3.40
CA VAL A 76 -4.34 4.51 2.65
C VAL A 76 -3.88 5.71 3.46
N LEU A 77 -2.92 6.45 2.92
CA LEU A 77 -2.33 7.60 3.60
C LEU A 77 -2.48 8.85 2.74
N THR A 78 -2.57 10.00 3.41
CA THR A 78 -2.42 11.26 2.69
C THR A 78 -0.95 11.48 2.37
N PRO A 79 -0.63 12.35 1.39
CA PRO A 79 0.77 12.66 1.11
C PRO A 79 1.51 13.19 2.33
N HIS A 80 0.84 13.97 3.15
CA HIS A 80 1.44 14.51 4.37
C HIS A 80 1.79 13.39 5.36
N GLU A 81 0.87 12.45 5.57
CA GLU A 81 1.10 11.33 6.46
C GLU A 81 2.22 10.44 5.95
N TYR A 82 2.26 10.22 4.65
CA TYR A 82 3.30 9.40 4.05
C TYR A 82 4.67 10.04 4.21
N LYS A 83 4.74 11.36 4.01
CA LYS A 83 5.98 12.10 4.17
C LYS A 83 6.48 12.01 5.62
N ARG A 84 5.57 12.15 6.58
CA ARG A 84 5.92 12.02 7.98
C ARG A 84 6.42 10.63 8.31
N LEU A 85 5.75 9.62 7.78
CA LEU A 85 6.15 8.24 8.01
C LEU A 85 7.57 7.99 7.50
N ARG A 86 7.89 8.51 6.32
CA ARG A 86 9.22 8.35 5.76
C ARG A 86 10.31 8.99 6.61
N LYS A 87 10.00 10.13 7.22
CA LYS A 87 10.95 10.80 8.10
C LYS A 87 11.19 10.05 9.40
N MET A 88 10.20 9.29 9.84
CA MET A 88 10.28 8.55 11.10
C MET A 88 11.01 7.21 10.97
N LEU A 89 11.23 6.74 9.75
CA LEU A 89 11.85 5.46 9.50
C LEU A 89 13.30 5.63 9.08
N PRO A 90 14.18 4.68 9.46
CA PRO A 90 15.56 4.73 8.98
C PRO A 90 15.60 4.72 7.46
N PRO A 91 16.57 5.40 6.84
CA PRO A 91 16.64 5.46 5.39
C PRO A 91 16.59 4.10 4.71
N GLY A 92 17.31 3.13 5.22
CA GLY A 92 17.32 1.81 4.59
C GLY A 92 16.03 1.04 4.73
N HIS A 93 15.19 1.41 5.68
CA HIS A 93 13.96 0.68 5.95
C HIS A 93 12.99 0.72 4.78
N LEU A 94 12.80 1.91 4.22
CA LEU A 94 11.83 2.06 3.13
C LEU A 94 12.41 1.69 1.79
N SER A 95 13.70 1.91 1.60
CA SER A 95 14.34 1.60 0.33
C SER A 95 14.65 0.13 0.20
N ASN A 96 14.62 -0.61 1.29
CA ASN A 96 14.93 -2.02 1.29
C ASN A 96 13.73 -2.82 0.81
N THR A 97 13.34 -2.58 -0.38
CA THR A 97 12.21 -3.26 -0.95
C THR A 97 12.50 -4.71 -1.26
N GLY A 98 13.76 -5.03 -1.34
CA GLY A 98 14.16 -6.38 -1.66
C GLY A 98 14.57 -7.21 -0.50
N ARG A 99 14.76 -6.63 0.66
CA ARG A 99 15.38 -7.42 1.61
C ARG A 99 14.97 -7.52 2.93
N SER A 100 15.29 -7.84 3.41
CA SER A 100 14.95 -7.79 4.35
C SER A 100 15.44 -7.76 5.36
N THR A 101 15.99 -7.56 5.35
CA THR A 101 16.28 -7.46 6.01
C THR A 101 16.40 -7.83 6.72
N ALA A 102 16.87 -7.98 7.04
CA ALA A 102 17.13 -8.01 7.46
C ALA A 102 17.17 -8.15 7.98
N ASN A 103 17.55 -8.17 8.14
CA ASN A 103 17.71 -8.09 8.32
C ASN A 103 17.64 -8.10 8.75
N GLY A 104 17.86 -8.37 9.10
CA GLY A 104 18.12 -8.07 9.25
C GLY A 104 18.29 -8.26 9.77
N ARG A 105 18.88 -8.48 10.28
CA ARG A 105 19.32 -8.34 10.40
C ARG A 105 19.52 -8.11 10.79
N HIS A 106 19.78 -7.88 11.06
CA HIS A 106 20.11 -7.23 11.00
C HIS A 106 20.09 -6.86 11.53
N LYS A 107 20.62 -7.00 12.28
CA LYS A 107 20.76 -6.37 12.42
C LYS A 107 20.49 -5.68 12.76
N ALA A 108 20.72 -5.47 13.25
CA ALA A 108 20.43 -4.52 13.28
C ALA A 108 20.03 -4.04 13.36
N ALA A 109 20.25 -3.93 13.77
CA ALA A 109 19.75 -3.21 13.49
C ALA A 109 19.38 -3.06 13.27
N ALA A 110 19.39 -3.03 13.47
CA ALA A 110 18.96 -2.64 12.88
C ALA A 110 18.67 -2.49 12.67
#